data_c1f6f4d14833e65b46f4dbf5522e6967
#
_entry.id   c1f6f4d14833e65b46f4dbf5522e6967
#
_cell.length_a   1.000
_cell.length_b   1.000
_cell.length_c   1.000
_cell.angle_alpha   90.00
_cell.angle_beta   90.00
_cell.angle_gamma   90.00
#
_symmetry.space_group_name_H-M   'P 1'
#
loop_
_entity.id
_entity.type
_entity.pdbx_description
1 polymer ?
#
loop_
_entity_poly.entity_id
_entity_poly.type
_entity_poly.pdbx_seq_one_letter_code
_entity_poly.pdbx_strand_id
1 'polypeptide(L)'
;VRLSPFAGQALPFVLAAFVAAALIAFVLTPLVRRIALRYDAVDKPGHRRVNLVPIPRGGGVAVAIAFIVVAAGVGIANADIHVLPVPRAVGPSTVIALLLGGALAAGFGVLDDYFDLRARWQFAGQLALAFFAISLGVVVELVNDPFEPGVIRLDGPFAIGFTVVWIAGMINSINFIDGLDGLSSGVALIAAATLGMISLTAQVNQPFIAVLCFGLAGSLLGFLRWNFHPATIFVGTSGVMFIGYTLAVLSILGTAKVAVALLVLGVPIIDAFWIIVRRVSQRRSPFSPDRGHLHHRLLDVGLSHRQTVLLIYGICAGLGVLSLLLSGAGQVYAFLGVFVVIGLVLFGLARLDIGPPDPRIESETPLREASPRR
;
A
#
# COMPACT_ATOMS: atom_id res chain seq x y z
N VAL A 1 5.61 7.93 -24.26
CA VAL A 1 6.51 7.16 -23.38
C VAL A 1 7.44 6.33 -24.26
N ARG A 2 8.76 6.58 -24.20
CA ARG A 2 9.77 5.74 -24.86
C ARG A 2 10.27 4.70 -23.87
N LEU A 3 10.40 3.44 -24.32
CA LEU A 3 10.94 2.37 -23.49
C LEU A 3 12.48 2.44 -23.43
N SER A 4 13.03 1.95 -22.32
CA SER A 4 14.46 1.76 -22.13
C SER A 4 15.05 0.81 -23.19
N PRO A 5 16.29 1.02 -23.65
CA PRO A 5 17.01 0.07 -24.50
C PRO A 5 17.08 -1.34 -23.91
N PHE A 6 17.06 -1.45 -22.58
CA PHE A 6 17.07 -2.75 -21.85
C PHE A 6 15.70 -3.33 -21.59
N ALA A 7 14.61 -2.64 -21.95
CA ALA A 7 13.25 -3.12 -21.66
C ALA A 7 12.96 -4.49 -22.31
N GLY A 8 13.42 -4.71 -23.55
CA GLY A 8 13.26 -6.00 -24.23
C GLY A 8 14.01 -7.14 -23.53
N GLN A 9 15.21 -6.87 -23.02
CA GLN A 9 16.01 -7.84 -22.27
C GLN A 9 15.44 -8.11 -20.87
N ALA A 10 14.84 -7.09 -20.25
CA ALA A 10 14.25 -7.19 -18.92
C ALA A 10 12.89 -7.91 -18.93
N LEU A 11 12.15 -7.86 -20.03
CA LEU A 11 10.77 -8.38 -20.11
C LEU A 11 10.64 -9.85 -19.68
N PRO A 12 11.49 -10.80 -20.10
CA PRO A 12 11.42 -12.18 -19.61
C PRO A 12 11.57 -12.27 -18.09
N PHE A 13 12.48 -11.50 -17.49
CA PHE A 13 12.72 -11.49 -16.04
C PHE A 13 11.55 -10.85 -15.29
N VAL A 14 10.97 -9.79 -15.84
CA VAL A 14 9.76 -9.13 -15.32
C VAL A 14 8.60 -10.13 -15.29
N LEU A 15 8.34 -10.82 -16.40
CA LEU A 15 7.27 -11.80 -16.50
C LEU A 15 7.54 -13.01 -15.57
N ALA A 16 8.76 -13.51 -15.53
CA ALA A 16 9.14 -14.63 -14.67
C ALA A 16 8.96 -14.25 -13.18
N ALA A 17 9.46 -13.10 -12.75
CA ALA A 17 9.31 -12.61 -11.38
C ALA A 17 7.84 -12.39 -11.00
N PHE A 18 7.06 -11.77 -11.88
CA PHE A 18 5.63 -11.54 -11.66
C PHE A 18 4.87 -12.85 -11.50
N VAL A 19 5.04 -13.79 -12.44
CA VAL A 19 4.33 -15.09 -12.43
C VAL A 19 4.78 -15.94 -11.24
N ALA A 20 6.09 -16.04 -10.99
CA ALA A 20 6.61 -16.80 -9.87
C ALA A 20 6.09 -16.28 -8.53
N ALA A 21 6.14 -14.96 -8.30
CA ALA A 21 5.62 -14.35 -7.08
C ALA A 21 4.12 -14.55 -6.94
N ALA A 22 3.36 -14.42 -8.04
CA ALA A 22 1.92 -14.65 -8.03
C ALA A 22 1.57 -16.10 -7.67
N LEU A 23 2.26 -17.07 -8.25
CA LEU A 23 2.04 -18.50 -7.95
C LEU A 23 2.43 -18.83 -6.50
N ILE A 24 3.57 -18.32 -6.02
CA ILE A 24 4.01 -18.57 -4.64
C ILE A 24 2.98 -17.97 -3.67
N ALA A 25 2.57 -16.71 -3.83
CA ALA A 25 1.59 -16.09 -2.96
C ALA A 25 0.22 -16.81 -3.02
N PHE A 26 -0.24 -17.19 -4.21
CA PHE A 26 -1.49 -17.93 -4.40
C PHE A 26 -1.49 -19.26 -3.64
N VAL A 27 -0.38 -20.03 -3.71
CA VAL A 27 -0.25 -21.34 -3.06
C VAL A 27 -0.03 -21.20 -1.54
N LEU A 28 0.75 -20.20 -1.10
CA LEU A 28 1.04 -20.00 0.32
C LEU A 28 -0.15 -19.44 1.11
N THR A 29 -1.00 -18.63 0.49
CA THR A 29 -2.11 -17.96 1.21
C THR A 29 -3.04 -18.95 1.92
N PRO A 30 -3.50 -20.08 1.33
CA PRO A 30 -4.29 -21.07 2.04
C PRO A 30 -3.56 -21.70 3.24
N LEU A 31 -2.23 -21.87 3.15
CA LEU A 31 -1.43 -22.37 4.27
C LEU A 31 -1.38 -21.36 5.41
N VAL A 32 -1.07 -20.08 5.11
CA VAL A 32 -1.08 -18.99 6.09
C VAL A 32 -2.46 -18.88 6.74
N ARG A 33 -3.54 -18.98 5.95
CA ARG A 33 -4.91 -18.98 6.47
C ARG A 33 -5.15 -20.11 7.49
N ARG A 34 -4.69 -21.33 7.21
CA ARG A 34 -4.83 -22.48 8.14
C ARG A 34 -4.05 -22.23 9.43
N ILE A 35 -2.84 -21.68 9.33
CA ILE A 35 -2.00 -21.31 10.48
C ILE A 35 -2.71 -20.24 11.32
N ALA A 36 -3.19 -19.16 10.70
CA ALA A 36 -3.91 -18.08 11.39
C ALA A 36 -5.15 -18.59 12.15
N LEU A 37 -5.94 -19.49 11.54
CA LEU A 37 -7.08 -20.14 12.19
C LEU A 37 -6.65 -21.01 13.38
N ARG A 38 -5.52 -21.74 13.27
CA ARG A 38 -5.02 -22.60 14.34
C ARG A 38 -4.59 -21.82 15.58
N TYR A 39 -4.08 -20.60 15.41
CA TYR A 39 -3.59 -19.73 16.49
C TYR A 39 -4.57 -18.64 16.89
N ASP A 40 -5.85 -18.73 16.45
CA ASP A 40 -6.93 -17.73 16.73
C ASP A 40 -6.55 -16.29 16.33
N ALA A 41 -5.66 -16.13 15.33
CA ALA A 41 -5.33 -14.83 14.75
C ALA A 41 -6.44 -14.42 13.77
N VAL A 42 -7.63 -14.10 14.31
CA VAL A 42 -8.85 -13.82 13.55
C VAL A 42 -9.44 -12.45 13.90
N ASP A 43 -10.00 -11.81 12.89
CA ASP A 43 -10.80 -10.60 13.06
C ASP A 43 -12.24 -10.98 13.42
N LYS A 44 -12.62 -10.80 14.69
CA LYS A 44 -13.96 -11.12 15.18
C LYS A 44 -14.95 -10.02 14.81
N PRO A 45 -16.19 -10.35 14.42
CA PRO A 45 -17.24 -9.36 14.15
C PRO A 45 -17.43 -8.39 15.31
N GLY A 46 -17.73 -7.13 15.01
CA GLY A 46 -17.96 -6.10 16.02
C GLY A 46 -18.69 -4.89 15.45
N HIS A 47 -19.29 -4.06 16.29
CA HIS A 47 -20.09 -2.87 15.88
C HIS A 47 -19.38 -1.88 14.93
N ARG A 48 -18.08 -1.98 14.78
CA ARG A 48 -17.26 -1.10 13.91
C ARG A 48 -16.69 -1.80 12.69
N ARG A 49 -16.99 -3.09 12.51
CA ARG A 49 -16.38 -3.94 11.47
C ARG A 49 -17.41 -4.31 10.41
N VAL A 50 -16.96 -4.43 9.19
CA VAL A 50 -17.82 -4.76 8.04
C VAL A 50 -18.08 -6.28 7.95
N ASN A 51 -17.18 -7.10 8.53
CA ASN A 51 -17.28 -8.55 8.49
C ASN A 51 -18.35 -9.10 9.46
N LEU A 52 -19.20 -9.99 8.93
CA LEU A 52 -20.26 -10.69 9.70
C LEU A 52 -19.79 -12.01 10.31
N VAL A 53 -18.66 -12.53 9.87
CA VAL A 53 -18.05 -13.79 10.35
C VAL A 53 -16.58 -13.55 10.70
N PRO A 54 -16.00 -14.35 11.62
CA PRO A 54 -14.57 -14.27 11.93
C PRO A 54 -13.73 -14.57 10.68
N ILE A 55 -12.82 -13.65 10.30
CA ILE A 55 -11.95 -13.81 9.15
C ILE A 55 -10.48 -13.80 9.63
N PRO A 56 -9.66 -14.79 9.22
CA PRO A 56 -8.24 -14.83 9.57
C PRO A 56 -7.49 -13.59 9.12
N ARG A 57 -6.53 -13.12 9.93
CA ARG A 57 -5.59 -12.05 9.64
C ARG A 57 -4.21 -12.61 9.25
N GLY A 58 -3.30 -11.76 8.80
CA GLY A 58 -1.91 -12.13 8.55
C GLY A 58 -1.65 -12.66 7.14
N GLY A 59 -2.59 -12.47 6.19
CA GLY A 59 -2.39 -12.87 4.79
C GLY A 59 -1.18 -12.23 4.13
N GLY A 60 -0.76 -11.06 4.63
CA GLY A 60 0.45 -10.38 4.17
C GLY A 60 1.75 -11.16 4.33
N VAL A 61 1.79 -12.15 5.22
CA VAL A 61 2.94 -13.06 5.34
C VAL A 61 3.17 -13.83 4.03
N ALA A 62 2.10 -14.27 3.36
CA ALA A 62 2.22 -14.95 2.07
C ALA A 62 2.78 -14.01 0.99
N VAL A 63 2.34 -12.75 0.98
CA VAL A 63 2.86 -11.71 0.07
C VAL A 63 4.35 -11.45 0.35
N ALA A 64 4.72 -11.30 1.62
CA ALA A 64 6.10 -11.04 2.03
C ALA A 64 7.05 -12.18 1.63
N ILE A 65 6.69 -13.43 1.92
CA ILE A 65 7.51 -14.60 1.57
C ILE A 65 7.65 -14.69 0.04
N ALA A 66 6.55 -14.56 -0.70
CA ALA A 66 6.57 -14.63 -2.16
C ALA A 66 7.49 -13.58 -2.78
N PHE A 67 7.37 -12.33 -2.34
CA PHE A 67 8.24 -11.26 -2.81
C PHE A 67 9.70 -11.48 -2.43
N ILE A 68 10.00 -11.78 -1.16
CA ILE A 68 11.37 -11.92 -0.67
C ILE A 68 12.09 -13.07 -1.40
N VAL A 69 11.42 -14.21 -1.57
CA VAL A 69 11.99 -15.37 -2.29
C VAL A 69 12.32 -15.01 -3.73
N VAL A 70 11.39 -14.38 -4.44
CA VAL A 70 11.60 -14.00 -5.84
C VAL A 70 12.65 -12.88 -5.96
N ALA A 71 12.59 -11.85 -5.12
CA ALA A 71 13.55 -10.75 -5.16
C ALA A 71 14.99 -11.23 -4.81
N ALA A 72 15.15 -12.11 -3.83
CA ALA A 72 16.42 -12.75 -3.53
C ALA A 72 16.93 -13.60 -4.70
N GLY A 73 16.04 -14.41 -5.30
CA GLY A 73 16.38 -15.23 -6.47
C GLY A 73 16.84 -14.39 -7.67
N VAL A 74 16.13 -13.29 -7.95
CA VAL A 74 16.51 -12.32 -8.99
C VAL A 74 17.87 -11.66 -8.68
N GLY A 75 18.09 -11.27 -7.43
CA GLY A 75 19.36 -10.67 -7.00
C GLY A 75 20.55 -11.63 -7.19
N ILE A 76 20.40 -12.90 -6.76
CA ILE A 76 21.42 -13.95 -6.91
C ILE A 76 21.67 -14.23 -8.39
N ALA A 77 20.61 -14.49 -9.16
CA ALA A 77 20.74 -14.80 -10.58
C ALA A 77 21.40 -13.64 -11.35
N ASN A 78 21.06 -12.39 -11.04
CA ASN A 78 21.66 -11.24 -11.72
C ASN A 78 23.11 -10.99 -11.28
N ALA A 79 23.52 -11.41 -10.08
CA ALA A 79 24.92 -11.35 -9.65
C ALA A 79 25.81 -12.28 -10.48
N ASP A 80 25.27 -13.42 -10.93
CA ASP A 80 26.00 -14.38 -11.77
C ASP A 80 25.93 -14.04 -13.26
N ILE A 81 24.74 -13.69 -13.76
CA ILE A 81 24.47 -13.52 -15.20
C ILE A 81 24.76 -12.10 -15.69
N HIS A 82 24.68 -11.08 -14.83
CA HIS A 82 24.95 -9.67 -15.13
C HIS A 82 24.12 -9.09 -16.30
N VAL A 83 22.87 -9.59 -16.51
CA VAL A 83 22.02 -9.18 -17.64
C VAL A 83 21.26 -7.88 -17.36
N LEU A 84 20.84 -7.67 -16.12
CA LEU A 84 20.10 -6.48 -15.75
C LEU A 84 21.04 -5.43 -15.17
N PRO A 85 21.13 -4.22 -15.75
CA PRO A 85 21.89 -3.14 -15.15
C PRO A 85 21.30 -2.74 -13.81
N VAL A 86 22.16 -2.77 -12.77
CA VAL A 86 21.78 -2.41 -11.41
C VAL A 86 22.10 -0.93 -11.21
N PRO A 87 21.15 -0.10 -10.73
CA PRO A 87 21.41 1.31 -10.46
C PRO A 87 22.50 1.48 -9.41
N ARG A 88 23.31 2.56 -9.50
CA ARG A 88 24.37 2.86 -8.53
C ARG A 88 23.88 2.99 -7.09
N ALA A 89 22.63 3.41 -6.90
CA ALA A 89 21.99 3.52 -5.59
C ALA A 89 21.63 2.14 -4.98
N VAL A 90 21.71 1.06 -5.77
CA VAL A 90 21.35 -0.29 -5.34
C VAL A 90 22.63 -1.09 -5.09
N GLY A 91 23.09 -1.08 -3.86
CA GLY A 91 24.20 -1.89 -3.37
C GLY A 91 23.73 -3.05 -2.49
N PRO A 92 24.66 -3.90 -2.02
CA PRO A 92 24.33 -5.02 -1.13
C PRO A 92 23.58 -4.56 0.13
N SER A 93 23.97 -3.44 0.73
CA SER A 93 23.33 -2.89 1.94
C SER A 93 21.88 -2.48 1.68
N THR A 94 21.59 -1.81 0.56
CA THR A 94 20.23 -1.39 0.24
C THR A 94 19.33 -2.58 -0.17
N VAL A 95 19.91 -3.64 -0.77
CA VAL A 95 19.18 -4.91 -0.99
C VAL A 95 18.86 -5.58 0.35
N ILE A 96 19.80 -5.58 1.31
CA ILE A 96 19.55 -6.06 2.68
C ILE A 96 18.44 -5.21 3.32
N ALA A 97 18.47 -3.88 3.18
CA ALA A 97 17.41 -3.01 3.68
C ALA A 97 16.04 -3.41 3.11
N LEU A 98 15.95 -3.67 1.81
CA LEU A 98 14.70 -4.08 1.17
C LEU A 98 14.20 -5.43 1.68
N LEU A 99 15.05 -6.46 1.66
CA LEU A 99 14.64 -7.83 1.96
C LEU A 99 14.49 -8.08 3.46
N LEU A 100 15.53 -7.76 4.25
CA LEU A 100 15.50 -7.96 5.69
C LEU A 100 14.58 -6.95 6.38
N GLY A 101 14.59 -5.69 5.95
CA GLY A 101 13.66 -4.68 6.45
C GLY A 101 12.20 -5.05 6.15
N GLY A 102 11.92 -5.57 4.95
CA GLY A 102 10.61 -6.12 4.60
C GLY A 102 10.22 -7.31 5.48
N ALA A 103 11.14 -8.25 5.72
CA ALA A 103 10.91 -9.39 6.63
C ALA A 103 10.64 -8.92 8.07
N LEU A 104 11.41 -7.94 8.58
CA LEU A 104 11.20 -7.33 9.89
C LEU A 104 9.85 -6.60 9.98
N ALA A 105 9.45 -5.89 8.91
CA ALA A 105 8.14 -5.23 8.83
C ALA A 105 6.99 -6.26 8.89
N ALA A 106 7.08 -7.35 8.12
CA ALA A 106 6.11 -8.44 8.17
C ALA A 106 6.08 -9.10 9.56
N GLY A 107 7.25 -9.39 10.15
CA GLY A 107 7.37 -10.01 11.46
C GLY A 107 6.79 -9.14 12.57
N PHE A 108 7.08 -7.84 12.58
CA PHE A 108 6.48 -6.90 13.53
C PHE A 108 4.95 -6.84 13.36
N GLY A 109 4.48 -6.83 12.11
CA GLY A 109 3.05 -6.86 11.83
C GLY A 109 2.38 -8.17 12.28
N VAL A 110 3.07 -9.33 12.22
CA VAL A 110 2.57 -10.60 12.78
C VAL A 110 2.40 -10.50 14.30
N LEU A 111 3.36 -9.85 14.99
CA LEU A 111 3.23 -9.61 16.43
C LEU A 111 2.02 -8.72 16.72
N ASP A 112 1.77 -7.72 15.89
CA ASP A 112 0.59 -6.86 16.04
C ASP A 112 -0.72 -7.61 15.74
N ASP A 113 -0.76 -8.41 14.67
CA ASP A 113 -1.92 -9.23 14.31
C ASP A 113 -2.33 -10.21 15.42
N TYR A 114 -1.35 -10.65 16.24
CA TYR A 114 -1.59 -11.59 17.34
C TYR A 114 -1.85 -10.90 18.69
N PHE A 115 -1.08 -9.83 19.03
CA PHE A 115 -1.12 -9.18 20.35
C PHE A 115 -1.97 -7.91 20.40
N ASP A 116 -2.47 -7.42 19.26
CA ASP A 116 -3.26 -6.17 19.14
C ASP A 116 -2.56 -4.97 19.80
N LEU A 117 -1.36 -4.65 19.31
CA LEU A 117 -0.46 -3.66 19.89
C LEU A 117 -1.10 -2.27 19.89
N ARG A 118 -0.83 -1.48 20.93
CA ARG A 118 -1.26 -0.08 20.98
C ARG A 118 -0.60 0.73 19.86
N ALA A 119 -1.31 1.69 19.27
CA ALA A 119 -0.85 2.52 18.15
C ALA A 119 0.55 3.16 18.36
N ARG A 120 0.90 3.51 19.61
CA ARG A 120 2.24 4.03 19.95
C ARG A 120 3.37 3.03 19.66
N TRP A 121 3.13 1.73 19.87
CA TRP A 121 4.12 0.69 19.59
C TRP A 121 4.20 0.38 18.10
N GLN A 122 3.05 0.41 17.39
CA GLN A 122 3.02 0.32 15.93
C GLN A 122 3.85 1.46 15.31
N PHE A 123 3.64 2.70 15.77
CA PHE A 123 4.41 3.86 15.29
C PHE A 123 5.91 3.75 15.64
N ALA A 124 6.25 3.30 16.84
CA ALA A 124 7.66 3.06 17.24
C ALA A 124 8.32 2.01 16.32
N GLY A 125 7.60 0.93 15.96
CA GLY A 125 8.07 -0.06 14.98
C GLY A 125 8.30 0.53 13.60
N GLN A 126 7.41 1.41 13.11
CA GLN A 126 7.58 2.11 11.83
C GLN A 126 8.82 3.02 11.84
N LEU A 127 9.05 3.74 12.92
CA LEU A 127 10.27 4.56 13.09
C LEU A 127 11.53 3.68 13.11
N ALA A 128 11.52 2.57 13.83
CA ALA A 128 12.64 1.63 13.87
C ALA A 128 12.96 1.07 12.48
N LEU A 129 11.93 0.70 11.69
CA LEU A 129 12.08 0.25 10.29
C LEU A 129 12.66 1.36 9.39
N ALA A 130 12.21 2.61 9.56
CA ALA A 130 12.74 3.74 8.81
C ALA A 130 14.22 3.97 9.12
N PHE A 131 14.61 3.99 10.40
CA PHE A 131 16.01 4.14 10.79
C PHE A 131 16.87 2.94 10.38
N PHE A 132 16.33 1.72 10.40
CA PHE A 132 16.99 0.55 9.86
C PHE A 132 17.29 0.70 8.37
N ALA A 133 16.32 1.14 7.57
CA ALA A 133 16.51 1.40 6.14
C ALA A 133 17.58 2.49 5.88
N ILE A 134 17.52 3.60 6.63
CA ILE A 134 18.47 4.72 6.54
C ILE A 134 19.88 4.26 6.90
N SER A 135 20.06 3.45 7.95
CA SER A 135 21.38 2.93 8.36
C SER A 135 22.05 2.08 7.30
N LEU A 136 21.26 1.50 6.38
CA LEU A 136 21.73 0.70 5.24
C LEU A 136 21.79 1.50 3.93
N GLY A 137 21.64 2.83 3.99
CA GLY A 137 21.81 3.73 2.85
C GLY A 137 20.54 3.99 2.02
N VAL A 138 19.36 3.61 2.53
CA VAL A 138 18.08 3.97 1.87
C VAL A 138 17.67 5.36 2.33
N VAL A 139 18.05 6.39 1.56
CA VAL A 139 17.80 7.80 1.87
C VAL A 139 17.24 8.50 0.64
N VAL A 140 16.23 9.35 0.84
CA VAL A 140 15.70 10.24 -0.21
C VAL A 140 16.63 11.45 -0.32
N GLU A 141 17.54 11.41 -1.28
CA GLU A 141 18.49 12.52 -1.54
C GLU A 141 17.98 13.49 -2.61
N LEU A 142 17.07 13.05 -3.47
CA LEU A 142 16.59 13.83 -4.60
C LEU A 142 15.07 13.84 -4.63
N VAL A 143 14.47 15.02 -4.76
CA VAL A 143 13.05 15.22 -5.02
C VAL A 143 12.86 16.12 -6.23
N ASN A 144 11.80 15.91 -7.01
CA ASN A 144 11.51 16.79 -8.14
C ASN A 144 11.23 18.20 -7.66
N ASP A 145 11.84 19.19 -8.32
CA ASP A 145 11.52 20.59 -8.07
C ASP A 145 10.11 20.88 -8.60
N PRO A 146 9.20 21.41 -7.75
CA PRO A 146 7.85 21.78 -8.19
C PRO A 146 7.79 23.08 -8.98
N PHE A 147 8.83 23.93 -8.96
CA PHE A 147 8.82 25.26 -9.54
C PHE A 147 9.64 25.34 -10.82
N GLU A 148 10.77 24.61 -10.90
CA GLU A 148 11.68 24.61 -12.03
C GLU A 148 11.96 23.19 -12.56
N PRO A 149 12.29 23.05 -13.87
CA PRO A 149 12.74 21.77 -14.41
C PRO A 149 14.04 21.32 -13.73
N GLY A 150 13.98 20.36 -12.82
CA GLY A 150 15.14 19.86 -12.09
C GLY A 150 14.79 19.02 -10.88
N VAL A 151 15.81 18.82 -10.05
CA VAL A 151 15.68 18.10 -8.77
C VAL A 151 16.29 18.94 -7.65
N ILE A 152 15.62 18.97 -6.51
CA ILE A 152 16.16 19.53 -5.27
C ILE A 152 16.92 18.42 -4.57
N ARG A 153 18.16 18.70 -4.20
CA ARG A 153 18.95 17.81 -3.38
C ARG A 153 18.65 18.06 -1.91
N LEU A 154 18.32 16.99 -1.21
CA LEU A 154 18.14 16.98 0.23
C LEU A 154 19.42 16.46 0.87
N ASP A 155 19.98 17.19 1.81
CA ASP A 155 21.23 16.82 2.47
C ASP A 155 21.05 16.70 3.99
N GLY A 156 21.88 15.84 4.62
CA GLY A 156 21.99 15.71 6.06
C GLY A 156 20.67 15.42 6.78
N PRO A 157 20.34 16.18 7.85
CA PRO A 157 19.15 15.92 8.66
C PRO A 157 17.82 16.03 7.90
N PHE A 158 17.78 16.88 6.84
CA PHE A 158 16.57 17.03 6.02
C PHE A 158 16.28 15.77 5.19
N ALA A 159 17.29 15.16 4.59
CA ALA A 159 17.15 13.90 3.87
C ALA A 159 16.69 12.77 4.80
N ILE A 160 17.28 12.69 5.99
CA ILE A 160 16.92 11.71 7.03
C ILE A 160 15.47 11.94 7.46
N GLY A 161 15.11 13.16 7.84
CA GLY A 161 13.75 13.49 8.30
C GLY A 161 12.69 13.19 7.24
N PHE A 162 12.96 13.58 5.98
CA PHE A 162 12.07 13.29 4.86
C PHE A 162 11.90 11.77 4.64
N THR A 163 13.01 11.01 4.72
CA THR A 163 12.97 9.54 4.56
C THR A 163 12.15 8.86 5.66
N VAL A 164 12.31 9.31 6.93
CA VAL A 164 11.51 8.80 8.04
C VAL A 164 10.02 9.06 7.81
N VAL A 165 9.67 10.30 7.46
CA VAL A 165 8.28 10.68 7.17
C VAL A 165 7.74 9.90 5.97
N TRP A 166 8.56 9.68 4.95
CA TRP A 166 8.20 8.93 3.76
C TRP A 166 7.86 7.47 4.08
N ILE A 167 8.77 6.75 4.75
CA ILE A 167 8.56 5.32 5.09
C ILE A 167 7.38 5.16 6.05
N ALA A 168 7.32 5.95 7.14
CA ALA A 168 6.21 5.89 8.08
C ALA A 168 4.88 6.31 7.44
N GLY A 169 4.91 7.34 6.59
CA GLY A 169 3.75 7.82 5.85
C GLY A 169 3.19 6.78 4.89
N MET A 170 4.05 6.08 4.15
CA MET A 170 3.66 5.01 3.24
C MET A 170 3.01 3.84 3.99
N ILE A 171 3.61 3.40 5.11
CA ILE A 171 3.03 2.34 5.95
C ILE A 171 1.64 2.77 6.46
N ASN A 172 1.52 3.98 7.00
CA ASN A 172 0.24 4.47 7.50
C ASN A 172 -0.79 4.68 6.40
N SER A 173 -0.39 5.12 5.20
CA SER A 173 -1.31 5.29 4.07
C SER A 173 -1.92 3.96 3.64
N ILE A 174 -1.13 2.88 3.57
CA ILE A 174 -1.63 1.53 3.29
C ILE A 174 -2.52 1.04 4.45
N ASN A 175 -2.15 1.33 5.71
CA ASN A 175 -2.94 0.95 6.88
C ASN A 175 -4.33 1.59 6.89
N PHE A 176 -4.42 2.87 6.56
CA PHE A 176 -5.69 3.60 6.60
C PHE A 176 -6.68 3.18 5.51
N ILE A 177 -6.19 2.67 4.37
CA ILE A 177 -7.08 2.14 3.33
C ILE A 177 -7.39 0.65 3.51
N ASP A 178 -6.78 -0.05 4.46
CA ASP A 178 -7.04 -1.49 4.72
C ASP A 178 -8.35 -1.71 5.49
N GLY A 179 -9.41 -1.02 5.08
CA GLY A 179 -10.74 -1.11 5.69
C GLY A 179 -11.76 -1.92 4.89
N LEU A 180 -11.45 -2.29 3.65
CA LEU A 180 -12.32 -3.08 2.76
C LEU A 180 -11.55 -4.23 2.10
N ASP A 181 -12.25 -5.36 1.89
CA ASP A 181 -11.70 -6.55 1.24
C ASP A 181 -11.04 -6.21 -0.10
N GLY A 182 -9.75 -6.52 -0.22
CA GLY A 182 -8.98 -6.31 -1.44
C GLY A 182 -8.51 -4.87 -1.66
N LEU A 183 -8.98 -3.87 -0.90
CA LEU A 183 -8.69 -2.47 -1.22
C LEU A 183 -7.20 -2.15 -1.12
N SER A 184 -6.57 -2.41 0.01
CA SER A 184 -5.14 -2.13 0.24
C SER A 184 -4.23 -2.92 -0.70
N SER A 185 -4.48 -4.23 -0.84
CA SER A 185 -3.69 -5.12 -1.70
C SER A 185 -3.79 -4.76 -3.18
N GLY A 186 -4.98 -4.38 -3.68
CA GLY A 186 -5.15 -4.00 -5.08
C GLY A 186 -4.61 -2.61 -5.40
N VAL A 187 -4.76 -1.63 -4.52
CA VAL A 187 -4.12 -0.31 -4.68
C VAL A 187 -2.60 -0.45 -4.67
N ALA A 188 -2.05 -1.26 -3.77
CA ALA A 188 -0.62 -1.55 -3.71
C ALA A 188 -0.12 -2.28 -4.97
N LEU A 189 -0.91 -3.21 -5.54
CA LEU A 189 -0.62 -3.87 -6.81
C LEU A 189 -0.51 -2.84 -7.94
N ILE A 190 -1.48 -1.93 -8.05
CA ILE A 190 -1.47 -0.86 -9.07
C ILE A 190 -0.24 0.03 -8.88
N ALA A 191 0.09 0.40 -7.64
CA ALA A 191 1.26 1.20 -7.35
C ALA A 191 2.57 0.49 -7.73
N ALA A 192 2.74 -0.77 -7.33
CA ALA A 192 3.90 -1.58 -7.68
C ALA A 192 4.05 -1.75 -9.20
N ALA A 193 2.96 -2.07 -9.92
CA ALA A 193 2.97 -2.19 -11.37
C ALA A 193 3.34 -0.86 -12.05
N THR A 194 2.80 0.27 -11.58
CA THR A 194 3.12 1.60 -12.13
C THR A 194 4.59 1.96 -11.90
N LEU A 195 5.12 1.74 -10.68
CA LEU A 195 6.55 1.93 -10.39
C LEU A 195 7.43 1.05 -11.29
N GLY A 196 7.02 -0.18 -11.54
CA GLY A 196 7.68 -1.10 -12.46
C GLY A 196 7.68 -0.59 -13.90
N MET A 197 6.52 -0.15 -14.41
CA MET A 197 6.41 0.40 -15.77
C MET A 197 7.27 1.65 -15.96
N ILE A 198 7.24 2.59 -15.01
CA ILE A 198 8.10 3.78 -15.06
C ILE A 198 9.58 3.41 -15.04
N SER A 199 9.95 2.36 -14.30
CA SER A 199 11.33 1.86 -14.25
C SER A 199 11.83 1.37 -15.60
N LEU A 200 10.93 0.92 -16.50
CA LEU A 200 11.23 0.49 -17.86
C LEU A 200 11.22 1.62 -18.87
N THR A 201 10.90 2.86 -18.50
CA THR A 201 10.97 3.99 -19.42
C THR A 201 12.41 4.40 -19.71
N ALA A 202 12.65 5.02 -20.89
CA ALA A 202 13.98 5.50 -21.26
C ALA A 202 14.50 6.62 -20.32
N GLN A 203 13.60 7.36 -19.70
CA GLN A 203 13.96 8.43 -18.76
C GLN A 203 14.53 7.88 -17.44
N VAL A 204 13.97 6.78 -16.94
CA VAL A 204 14.36 6.18 -15.67
C VAL A 204 15.41 5.08 -15.86
N ASN A 205 15.22 4.22 -16.84
CA ASN A 205 16.15 3.16 -17.27
C ASN A 205 16.70 2.30 -16.11
N GLN A 206 15.81 1.73 -15.32
CA GLN A 206 16.14 0.90 -14.16
C GLN A 206 15.44 -0.48 -14.23
N PRO A 207 15.83 -1.36 -15.15
CA PRO A 207 15.17 -2.63 -15.38
C PRO A 207 15.24 -3.58 -14.17
N PHE A 208 16.32 -3.55 -13.38
CA PHE A 208 16.42 -4.34 -12.15
C PHE A 208 15.31 -3.96 -11.14
N ILE A 209 15.09 -2.66 -10.92
CA ILE A 209 14.00 -2.19 -10.05
C ILE A 209 12.62 -2.55 -10.63
N ALA A 210 12.47 -2.53 -11.95
CA ALA A 210 11.23 -2.97 -12.59
C ALA A 210 10.89 -4.41 -12.24
N VAL A 211 11.88 -5.31 -12.32
CA VAL A 211 11.69 -6.74 -11.96
C VAL A 211 11.24 -6.88 -10.51
N LEU A 212 11.85 -6.14 -9.58
CA LEU A 212 11.44 -6.15 -8.17
C LEU A 212 10.02 -5.61 -7.98
N CYS A 213 9.66 -4.49 -8.62
CA CYS A 213 8.32 -3.93 -8.56
C CYS A 213 7.26 -4.89 -9.11
N PHE A 214 7.54 -5.57 -10.22
CA PHE A 214 6.63 -6.59 -10.78
C PHE A 214 6.60 -7.86 -9.95
N GLY A 215 7.69 -8.22 -9.25
CA GLY A 215 7.69 -9.28 -8.23
C GLY A 215 6.72 -8.97 -7.09
N LEU A 216 6.71 -7.72 -6.59
CA LEU A 216 5.74 -7.27 -5.59
C LEU A 216 4.31 -7.27 -6.16
N ALA A 217 4.10 -6.74 -7.37
CA ALA A 217 2.79 -6.75 -8.02
C ALA A 217 2.27 -8.18 -8.21
N GLY A 218 3.12 -9.12 -8.62
CA GLY A 218 2.77 -10.53 -8.74
C GLY A 218 2.34 -11.14 -7.41
N SER A 219 3.12 -10.94 -6.34
CA SER A 219 2.77 -11.46 -5.01
C SER A 219 1.41 -10.93 -4.52
N LEU A 220 1.13 -9.64 -4.76
CA LEU A 220 -0.16 -9.02 -4.45
C LEU A 220 -1.30 -9.58 -5.29
N LEU A 221 -1.08 -9.82 -6.59
CA LEU A 221 -2.10 -10.42 -7.46
C LEU A 221 -2.47 -11.83 -7.01
N GLY A 222 -1.47 -12.67 -6.70
CA GLY A 222 -1.69 -14.03 -6.21
C GLY A 222 -2.47 -14.07 -4.90
N PHE A 223 -2.17 -13.15 -3.99
CA PHE A 223 -2.88 -12.98 -2.73
C PHE A 223 -4.31 -12.43 -2.93
N LEU A 224 -4.50 -11.48 -3.87
CA LEU A 224 -5.78 -10.81 -4.11
C LEU A 224 -6.91 -11.79 -4.44
N ARG A 225 -6.61 -12.96 -5.03
CA ARG A 225 -7.59 -14.03 -5.26
C ARG A 225 -8.32 -14.46 -3.99
N TRP A 226 -7.66 -14.40 -2.84
CA TRP A 226 -8.17 -14.80 -1.53
C TRP A 226 -8.67 -13.64 -0.68
N ASN A 227 -8.17 -12.44 -0.98
CA ASN A 227 -8.49 -11.22 -0.23
C ASN A 227 -9.57 -10.36 -0.89
N PHE A 228 -9.85 -10.54 -2.21
CA PHE A 228 -10.93 -9.80 -2.89
C PHE A 228 -12.30 -10.23 -2.36
N HIS A 229 -13.23 -9.27 -2.33
CA HIS A 229 -14.56 -9.46 -1.73
C HIS A 229 -15.41 -10.58 -2.39
N PRO A 230 -15.95 -11.54 -1.61
CA PRO A 230 -15.83 -11.71 -0.16
C PRO A 230 -14.47 -12.33 0.24
N ALA A 231 -13.75 -11.65 1.13
CA ALA A 231 -12.43 -12.10 1.54
C ALA A 231 -12.48 -13.36 2.40
N THR A 232 -11.52 -14.26 2.17
CA THR A 232 -11.34 -15.48 2.98
C THR A 232 -10.19 -15.34 3.98
N ILE A 233 -9.37 -14.30 3.80
CA ILE A 233 -8.26 -13.90 4.68
C ILE A 233 -7.99 -12.41 4.48
N PHE A 234 -7.72 -11.69 5.55
CA PHE A 234 -7.32 -10.27 5.52
C PHE A 234 -5.81 -10.13 5.38
N VAL A 235 -5.41 -9.00 4.80
CA VAL A 235 -4.00 -8.59 4.69
C VAL A 235 -3.32 -8.60 6.07
N GLY A 236 -3.98 -8.02 7.06
CA GLY A 236 -3.48 -7.85 8.42
C GLY A 236 -2.36 -6.80 8.53
N THR A 237 -1.98 -6.48 9.75
CA THR A 237 -0.88 -5.55 9.99
C THR A 237 0.44 -6.06 9.43
N SER A 238 0.64 -7.38 9.41
CA SER A 238 1.78 -8.04 8.76
C SER A 238 1.94 -7.64 7.29
N GLY A 239 0.81 -7.60 6.55
CA GLY A 239 0.82 -7.19 5.16
C GLY A 239 0.94 -5.68 4.98
N VAL A 240 0.20 -4.92 5.76
CA VAL A 240 0.22 -3.44 5.71
C VAL A 240 1.63 -2.90 5.95
N MET A 241 2.30 -3.38 7.00
CA MET A 241 3.67 -2.97 7.34
C MET A 241 4.65 -3.36 6.23
N PHE A 242 4.56 -4.61 5.74
CA PHE A 242 5.40 -5.12 4.66
C PHE A 242 5.21 -4.33 3.37
N ILE A 243 3.97 -4.18 2.91
CA ILE A 243 3.63 -3.53 1.63
C ILE A 243 4.04 -2.07 1.65
N GLY A 244 3.67 -1.34 2.72
CA GLY A 244 3.99 0.08 2.86
C GLY A 244 5.49 0.32 2.91
N TYR A 245 6.23 -0.47 3.69
CA TYR A 245 7.69 -0.42 3.76
C TYR A 245 8.34 -0.72 2.41
N THR A 246 7.94 -1.82 1.78
CA THR A 246 8.54 -2.26 0.51
C THR A 246 8.29 -1.27 -0.63
N LEU A 247 7.07 -0.73 -0.75
CA LEU A 247 6.75 0.32 -1.72
C LEU A 247 7.56 1.59 -1.46
N ALA A 248 7.71 2.00 -0.20
CA ALA A 248 8.53 3.16 0.17
C ALA A 248 9.99 2.96 -0.26
N VAL A 249 10.60 1.83 0.09
CA VAL A 249 11.99 1.52 -0.25
C VAL A 249 12.18 1.41 -1.77
N LEU A 250 11.30 0.70 -2.49
CA LEU A 250 11.37 0.59 -3.95
C LEU A 250 11.25 1.95 -4.64
N SER A 251 10.42 2.86 -4.13
CA SER A 251 10.28 4.22 -4.66
C SER A 251 11.54 5.08 -4.45
N ILE A 252 12.25 4.87 -3.35
CA ILE A 252 13.51 5.55 -3.04
C ILE A 252 14.63 5.02 -3.93
N LEU A 253 14.82 3.70 -3.99
CA LEU A 253 15.86 3.05 -4.79
C LEU A 253 15.73 3.34 -6.28
N GLY A 254 14.53 3.63 -6.71
CA GLY A 254 14.24 4.01 -8.09
C GLY A 254 14.31 5.49 -8.34
N THR A 255 15.39 6.19 -8.10
CA THR A 255 15.59 7.64 -8.27
C THR A 255 14.44 8.44 -8.90
N ALA A 256 13.98 9.51 -8.25
CA ALA A 256 12.85 10.38 -8.68
C ALA A 256 11.45 9.72 -8.72
N LYS A 257 11.26 8.56 -8.14
CA LYS A 257 9.96 7.86 -8.12
C LYS A 257 9.07 8.20 -6.93
N VAL A 258 9.56 8.99 -5.98
CA VAL A 258 8.77 9.49 -4.85
C VAL A 258 7.53 10.24 -5.36
N ALA A 259 7.69 11.12 -6.37
CA ALA A 259 6.56 11.84 -6.97
C ALA A 259 5.55 10.92 -7.66
N VAL A 260 6.03 9.83 -8.27
CA VAL A 260 5.16 8.81 -8.88
C VAL A 260 4.37 8.05 -7.82
N ALA A 261 5.05 7.62 -6.75
CA ALA A 261 4.38 6.94 -5.64
C ALA A 261 3.37 7.86 -4.95
N LEU A 262 3.71 9.14 -4.76
CA LEU A 262 2.77 10.17 -4.28
C LEU A 262 1.54 10.27 -5.16
N LEU A 263 1.71 10.28 -6.47
CA LEU A 263 0.59 10.44 -7.38
C LEU A 263 -0.31 9.19 -7.41
N VAL A 264 0.26 8.00 -7.56
CA VAL A 264 -0.50 6.74 -7.64
C VAL A 264 -1.20 6.41 -6.33
N LEU A 265 -0.51 6.65 -5.21
CA LEU A 265 -1.05 6.48 -3.85
C LEU A 265 -1.68 7.78 -3.32
N GLY A 266 -1.98 8.73 -4.22
CA GLY A 266 -2.58 10.01 -3.86
C GLY A 266 -3.86 9.86 -3.05
N VAL A 267 -4.75 8.94 -3.46
CA VAL A 267 -6.01 8.68 -2.73
C VAL A 267 -5.73 8.24 -1.28
N PRO A 268 -4.94 7.17 -1.01
CA PRO A 268 -4.60 6.77 0.36
C PRO A 268 -3.89 7.85 1.17
N ILE A 269 -2.94 8.54 0.56
CA ILE A 269 -2.13 9.57 1.25
C ILE A 269 -2.99 10.76 1.64
N ILE A 270 -3.86 11.21 0.73
CA ILE A 270 -4.74 12.36 0.98
C ILE A 270 -5.81 11.98 2.00
N ASP A 271 -6.38 10.78 1.93
CA ASP A 271 -7.34 10.28 2.92
C ASP A 271 -6.72 10.22 4.32
N ALA A 272 -5.51 9.66 4.42
CA ALA A 272 -4.73 9.61 5.67
C ALA A 272 -4.48 11.02 6.24
N PHE A 273 -4.01 11.95 5.39
CA PHE A 273 -3.75 13.33 5.78
C PHE A 273 -5.03 14.03 6.24
N TRP A 274 -6.13 13.90 5.49
CA TRP A 274 -7.43 14.48 5.83
C TRP A 274 -7.91 14.05 7.21
N ILE A 275 -7.85 12.76 7.50
CA ILE A 275 -8.26 12.20 8.80
C ILE A 275 -7.40 12.74 9.94
N ILE A 276 -6.07 12.80 9.75
CA ILE A 276 -5.16 13.35 10.76
C ILE A 276 -5.50 14.82 11.04
N VAL A 277 -5.63 15.65 9.99
CA VAL A 277 -5.98 17.07 10.13
C VAL A 277 -7.34 17.24 10.83
N ARG A 278 -8.34 16.46 10.44
CA ARG A 278 -9.67 16.48 11.06
C ARG A 278 -9.62 16.12 12.54
N ARG A 279 -8.88 15.07 12.93
CA ARG A 279 -8.73 14.66 14.33
C ARG A 279 -8.07 15.77 15.17
N VAL A 280 -6.96 16.31 14.66
CA VAL A 280 -6.23 17.42 15.34
C VAL A 280 -7.11 18.66 15.47
N SER A 281 -7.85 19.05 14.42
CA SER A 281 -8.77 20.20 14.47
C SER A 281 -9.92 20.00 15.48
N GLN A 282 -10.31 18.74 15.73
CA GLN A 282 -11.30 18.37 16.74
C GLN A 282 -10.68 18.12 18.12
N ARG A 283 -9.39 18.43 18.32
CA ARG A 283 -8.64 18.18 19.56
C ARG A 283 -8.65 16.71 19.98
N ARG A 284 -8.72 15.80 19.01
CA ARG A 284 -8.63 14.33 19.21
C ARG A 284 -7.25 13.83 18.89
N SER A 285 -6.85 12.70 19.51
CA SER A 285 -5.60 12.05 19.18
C SER A 285 -5.57 11.62 17.70
N PRO A 286 -4.47 11.85 16.97
CA PRO A 286 -4.28 11.33 15.61
C PRO A 286 -4.45 9.80 15.49
N PHE A 287 -4.25 9.10 16.59
CA PHE A 287 -4.33 7.63 16.69
C PHE A 287 -5.71 7.10 17.09
N SER A 288 -6.71 7.98 17.25
CA SER A 288 -8.07 7.54 17.61
C SER A 288 -8.76 6.88 16.40
N PRO A 289 -9.58 5.83 16.58
CA PRO A 289 -10.38 5.24 15.51
C PRO A 289 -11.34 6.27 14.90
N ASP A 290 -11.53 6.22 13.56
CA ASP A 290 -12.43 7.11 12.84
C ASP A 290 -13.13 6.35 11.69
N ARG A 291 -14.39 6.68 11.41
CA ARG A 291 -15.16 6.24 10.25
C ARG A 291 -15.15 7.26 9.10
N GLY A 292 -14.40 8.33 9.22
CA GLY A 292 -14.37 9.42 8.24
C GLY A 292 -13.56 9.13 6.97
N HIS A 293 -13.00 7.95 6.81
CA HIS A 293 -12.25 7.55 5.62
C HIS A 293 -13.11 7.55 4.35
N LEU A 294 -12.49 7.88 3.21
CA LEU A 294 -13.15 7.95 1.90
C LEU A 294 -13.97 6.69 1.60
N HIS A 295 -13.40 5.51 1.81
CA HIS A 295 -14.06 4.25 1.50
C HIS A 295 -15.34 4.02 2.35
N HIS A 296 -15.34 4.40 3.62
CA HIS A 296 -16.55 4.34 4.46
C HIS A 296 -17.62 5.32 3.96
N ARG A 297 -17.23 6.55 3.60
CA ARG A 297 -18.16 7.56 3.07
C ARG A 297 -18.78 7.14 1.75
N LEU A 298 -18.02 6.46 0.88
CA LEU A 298 -18.56 5.92 -0.37
C LEU A 298 -19.61 4.82 -0.12
N LEU A 299 -19.41 3.98 0.90
CA LEU A 299 -20.42 3.02 1.35
C LEU A 299 -21.66 3.72 1.92
N ASP A 300 -21.46 4.77 2.74
CA ASP A 300 -22.55 5.54 3.35
C ASP A 300 -23.42 6.26 2.27
N VAL A 301 -22.85 6.61 1.13
CA VAL A 301 -23.58 7.16 -0.06
C VAL A 301 -24.34 6.08 -0.82
N GLY A 302 -24.15 4.77 -0.48
CA GLY A 302 -24.91 3.67 -1.06
C GLY A 302 -24.16 2.85 -2.12
N LEU A 303 -22.85 3.07 -2.33
CA LEU A 303 -22.07 2.18 -3.17
C LEU A 303 -21.88 0.83 -2.48
N SER A 304 -21.97 -0.25 -3.26
CA SER A 304 -21.62 -1.58 -2.75
C SER A 304 -20.12 -1.68 -2.48
N HIS A 305 -19.70 -2.66 -1.67
CA HIS A 305 -18.31 -2.94 -1.36
C HIS A 305 -17.44 -3.05 -2.63
N ARG A 306 -17.88 -3.88 -3.60
CA ARG A 306 -17.16 -4.05 -4.87
C ARG A 306 -17.08 -2.78 -5.70
N GLN A 307 -18.17 -1.99 -5.77
CA GLN A 307 -18.18 -0.72 -6.51
C GLN A 307 -17.20 0.27 -5.90
N THR A 308 -17.16 0.39 -4.57
CA THR A 308 -16.23 1.27 -3.86
C THR A 308 -14.78 0.89 -4.16
N VAL A 309 -14.43 -0.40 -4.05
CA VAL A 309 -13.07 -0.88 -4.31
C VAL A 309 -12.67 -0.66 -5.76
N LEU A 310 -13.53 -1.04 -6.73
CA LEU A 310 -13.25 -0.86 -8.16
C LEU A 310 -13.16 0.61 -8.57
N LEU A 311 -13.96 1.50 -7.97
CA LEU A 311 -13.86 2.95 -8.19
C LEU A 311 -12.49 3.47 -7.76
N ILE A 312 -12.03 3.11 -6.54
CA ILE A 312 -10.72 3.54 -6.05
C ILE A 312 -9.60 2.94 -6.91
N TYR A 313 -9.70 1.68 -7.33
CA TYR A 313 -8.74 1.08 -8.28
C TYR A 313 -8.69 1.86 -9.59
N GLY A 314 -9.85 2.23 -10.16
CA GLY A 314 -9.93 3.03 -11.38
C GLY A 314 -9.24 4.39 -11.23
N ILE A 315 -9.45 5.07 -10.10
CA ILE A 315 -8.78 6.34 -9.81
C ILE A 315 -7.26 6.12 -9.69
N CYS A 316 -6.80 5.17 -8.89
CA CYS A 316 -5.36 4.88 -8.73
C CYS A 316 -4.70 4.46 -10.04
N ALA A 317 -5.37 3.65 -10.87
CA ALA A 317 -4.88 3.26 -12.19
C ALA A 317 -4.81 4.46 -13.15
N GLY A 318 -5.83 5.32 -13.15
CA GLY A 318 -5.82 6.57 -13.92
C GLY A 318 -4.68 7.50 -13.51
N LEU A 319 -4.42 7.64 -12.21
CA LEU A 319 -3.27 8.40 -11.69
C LEU A 319 -1.94 7.73 -12.05
N GLY A 320 -1.90 6.40 -12.09
CA GLY A 320 -0.77 5.64 -12.59
C GLY A 320 -0.48 5.93 -14.06
N VAL A 321 -1.49 5.90 -14.92
CA VAL A 321 -1.36 6.28 -16.33
C VAL A 321 -0.92 7.74 -16.47
N LEU A 322 -1.53 8.65 -15.71
CA LEU A 322 -1.15 10.05 -15.72
C LEU A 322 0.33 10.24 -15.31
N SER A 323 0.82 9.49 -14.34
CA SER A 323 2.22 9.53 -13.92
C SER A 323 3.20 9.07 -14.99
N LEU A 324 2.77 8.19 -15.91
CA LEU A 324 3.55 7.77 -17.08
C LEU A 324 3.62 8.87 -18.16
N LEU A 325 2.57 9.69 -18.26
CA LEU A 325 2.48 10.76 -19.26
C LEU A 325 3.18 12.05 -18.82
N LEU A 326 3.23 12.30 -17.53
CA LEU A 326 3.83 13.47 -16.93
C LEU A 326 5.26 13.17 -16.43
N SER A 327 6.08 14.21 -16.31
CA SER A 327 7.43 14.13 -15.76
C SER A 327 7.77 15.37 -14.91
N GLY A 328 8.70 15.24 -13.98
CA GLY A 328 9.20 16.34 -13.16
C GLY A 328 8.07 17.09 -12.43
N ALA A 329 8.07 18.42 -12.59
CA ALA A 329 7.07 19.30 -11.96
C ALA A 329 5.62 18.95 -12.32
N GLY A 330 5.39 18.40 -13.52
CA GLY A 330 4.04 17.98 -13.95
C GLY A 330 3.41 16.93 -13.03
N GLN A 331 4.19 15.99 -12.51
CA GLN A 331 3.71 14.99 -11.53
C GLN A 331 3.34 15.64 -10.20
N VAL A 332 4.11 16.65 -9.76
CA VAL A 332 3.84 17.39 -8.53
C VAL A 332 2.56 18.20 -8.66
N TYR A 333 2.38 18.93 -9.78
CA TYR A 333 1.15 19.68 -10.04
C TYR A 333 -0.08 18.79 -10.17
N ALA A 334 0.06 17.61 -10.80
CA ALA A 334 -1.00 16.63 -10.86
C ALA A 334 -1.39 16.13 -9.46
N PHE A 335 -0.40 15.84 -8.61
CA PHE A 335 -0.65 15.46 -7.21
C PHE A 335 -1.38 16.56 -6.44
N LEU A 336 -0.94 17.82 -6.57
CA LEU A 336 -1.60 18.96 -5.93
C LEU A 336 -3.03 19.14 -6.44
N GLY A 337 -3.27 18.96 -7.74
CA GLY A 337 -4.62 18.98 -8.31
C GLY A 337 -5.52 17.89 -7.74
N VAL A 338 -5.00 16.67 -7.66
CA VAL A 338 -5.70 15.51 -7.03
C VAL A 338 -5.96 15.78 -5.55
N PHE A 339 -5.00 16.37 -4.84
CA PHE A 339 -5.14 16.75 -3.43
C PHE A 339 -6.32 17.71 -3.24
N VAL A 340 -6.43 18.75 -4.08
CA VAL A 340 -7.54 19.71 -4.03
C VAL A 340 -8.87 19.02 -4.35
N VAL A 341 -8.93 18.22 -5.44
CA VAL A 341 -10.17 17.55 -5.85
C VAL A 341 -10.67 16.58 -4.78
N ILE A 342 -9.81 15.70 -4.28
CA ILE A 342 -10.17 14.73 -3.24
C ILE A 342 -10.53 15.46 -1.94
N GLY A 343 -9.78 16.50 -1.57
CA GLY A 343 -10.07 17.34 -0.42
C GLY A 343 -11.47 17.98 -0.49
N LEU A 344 -11.84 18.51 -1.66
CA LEU A 344 -13.19 19.06 -1.90
C LEU A 344 -14.27 17.98 -1.85
N VAL A 345 -14.03 16.81 -2.41
CA VAL A 345 -14.95 15.66 -2.33
C VAL A 345 -15.16 15.24 -0.87
N LEU A 346 -14.07 15.05 -0.12
CA LEU A 346 -14.14 14.69 1.30
C LEU A 346 -14.85 15.76 2.14
N PHE A 347 -14.57 17.04 1.86
CA PHE A 347 -15.25 18.16 2.51
C PHE A 347 -16.75 18.17 2.17
N GLY A 348 -17.12 17.99 0.91
CA GLY A 348 -18.52 17.90 0.46
C GLY A 348 -19.25 16.76 1.13
N LEU A 349 -18.66 15.54 1.10
CA LEU A 349 -19.21 14.36 1.77
C LEU A 349 -19.32 14.55 3.31
N ALA A 350 -18.41 15.33 3.91
CA ALA A 350 -18.49 15.66 5.33
C ALA A 350 -19.66 16.60 5.67
N ARG A 351 -20.10 17.42 4.71
CA ARG A 351 -21.22 18.36 4.87
C ARG A 351 -22.58 17.72 4.67
N LEU A 352 -22.65 16.61 3.90
CA LEU A 352 -23.90 15.92 3.62
C LEU A 352 -24.47 15.18 4.84
N ASP A 353 -23.71 15.10 5.94
CA ASP A 353 -24.09 14.46 7.22
C ASP A 353 -24.80 13.10 7.04
N ILE A 354 -24.36 12.34 6.04
CA ILE A 354 -24.82 10.98 5.78
C ILE A 354 -24.13 10.10 6.82
N GLY A 355 -24.69 10.07 8.04
CA GLY A 355 -24.28 9.13 9.07
C GLY A 355 -24.88 7.75 8.77
N PRO A 356 -24.31 6.66 9.31
CA PRO A 356 -24.97 5.36 9.27
C PRO A 356 -26.35 5.54 9.93
N PRO A 357 -27.38 4.82 9.43
CA PRO A 357 -28.71 4.84 10.05
C PRO A 357 -28.55 4.56 11.55
N ASP A 358 -29.21 5.36 12.39
CA ASP A 358 -29.14 5.19 13.85
C ASP A 358 -29.63 3.77 14.18
N PRO A 359 -28.80 2.90 14.78
CA PRO A 359 -29.20 1.53 15.09
C PRO A 359 -30.42 1.46 16.03
N ARG A 360 -30.84 2.59 16.64
CA ARG A 360 -32.07 2.72 17.43
C ARG A 360 -33.33 2.77 16.58
N ILE A 361 -33.23 3.18 15.29
CA ILE A 361 -34.40 3.25 14.39
C ILE A 361 -34.78 1.85 13.88
N GLU A 362 -33.82 0.94 13.72
CA GLU A 362 -34.10 -0.47 13.34
C GLU A 362 -34.75 -1.27 14.47
N SER A 363 -34.53 -0.91 15.75
CA SER A 363 -35.14 -1.59 16.89
C SER A 363 -36.59 -1.18 17.17
N GLU A 364 -37.06 -0.08 16.58
CA GLU A 364 -38.44 0.43 16.74
C GLU A 364 -39.41 -0.01 15.62
N THR A 365 -38.97 -0.80 14.64
CA THR A 365 -39.88 -1.37 13.68
C THR A 365 -40.59 -2.54 14.38
N PRO A 366 -41.88 -2.40 14.79
CA PRO A 366 -42.60 -3.49 15.46
C PRO A 366 -42.67 -4.66 14.48
N LEU A 367 -42.20 -5.83 14.93
CA LEU A 367 -42.45 -7.09 14.26
C LEU A 367 -43.95 -7.17 14.02
N ARG A 368 -44.41 -6.99 12.78
CA ARG A 368 -45.78 -7.27 12.41
C ARG A 368 -46.01 -8.74 12.81
N GLU A 369 -46.76 -8.90 13.90
CA GLU A 369 -47.26 -10.18 14.33
C GLU A 369 -47.87 -10.89 13.12
N ALA A 370 -47.25 -11.96 12.69
CA ALA A 370 -47.84 -12.89 11.76
C ALA A 370 -49.00 -13.57 12.50
N SER A 371 -50.21 -13.04 12.31
CA SER A 371 -51.46 -13.65 12.74
C SER A 371 -51.53 -15.09 12.21
N PRO A 372 -51.70 -16.09 13.06
CA PRO A 372 -51.90 -17.47 12.59
C PRO A 372 -53.27 -17.55 11.92
N ARG A 373 -53.27 -17.74 10.60
CA ARG A 373 -54.52 -18.15 9.91
C ARG A 373 -54.85 -19.56 10.34
N ARG A 374 -56.04 -19.70 10.94
CA ARG A 374 -56.73 -20.94 11.17
C ARG A 374 -57.03 -21.65 9.85
#